data_7bfd397a8d99fb3bf2306e479104decb
#
_entry.id   7bfd397a8d99fb3bf2306e479104decb
#
_cell.length_a   1.000
_cell.length_b   1.000
_cell.length_c   1.000
_cell.angle_alpha   90.00
_cell.angle_beta   90.00
_cell.angle_gamma   90.00
#
_symmetry.space_group_name_H-M   'P 1'
#
loop_
_entity.id
_entity.type
_entity.pdbx_description
1 polymer ?
#
loop_
_entity_poly.entity_id
_entity_poly.type
_entity_poly.pdbx_seq_one_letter_code
_entity_poly.pdbx_strand_id
1 'polypeptide(L)'
;MGIHFHVPGCKRKELAQEIGTWLGCETKYLGVPSCAYRVGFATVDKDGNFTVDSAADEETVERLIEHLYDAGFESDDGDNTEESRICVSVPENLLPPAAEENLRAIATSKCGLFKAAFGVNTLPIERKDGKVCFPWLRSDASPEEIRAFDRFICALCEMARNAKRVTAKVHPNDNAKYAMRCFLLRLGFIGEEYKETRKILLRNLAGSSAFRSGQRSEVEVCE
;
A
#
# COMPACT_ATOMS: atom_id res chain seq x y z
N MET A 1 -18.30 12.99 -3.11
CA MET A 1 -17.04 12.49 -2.56
C MET A 1 -17.34 11.19 -1.83
N GLY A 2 -16.56 10.14 -2.01
CA GLY A 2 -16.76 8.84 -1.35
C GLY A 2 -15.49 8.48 -0.60
N ILE A 3 -15.61 8.09 0.66
CA ILE A 3 -14.50 7.62 1.50
C ILE A 3 -14.84 6.21 1.95
N HIS A 4 -13.87 5.30 1.88
CA HIS A 4 -14.05 3.93 2.31
C HIS A 4 -13.49 3.73 3.72
N PHE A 5 -14.38 3.48 4.70
CA PHE A 5 -13.96 3.08 6.03
C PHE A 5 -13.88 1.56 6.11
N HIS A 6 -12.73 1.05 6.56
CA HIS A 6 -12.53 -0.39 6.76
C HIS A 6 -13.32 -0.89 7.98
N VAL A 7 -14.65 -0.96 7.84
CA VAL A 7 -15.54 -1.34 8.93
C VAL A 7 -16.08 -2.73 8.63
N PRO A 8 -15.68 -3.78 9.38
CA PRO A 8 -16.30 -5.09 9.24
C PRO A 8 -17.81 -4.96 9.43
N GLY A 9 -18.58 -5.74 8.67
CA GLY A 9 -20.04 -5.59 8.53
C GLY A 9 -20.84 -5.44 9.83
N CYS A 10 -20.32 -5.90 10.98
CA CYS A 10 -20.92 -5.71 12.31
C CYS A 10 -20.75 -4.27 12.86
N LYS A 11 -19.67 -3.58 12.52
CA LYS A 11 -19.40 -2.21 12.99
C LYS A 11 -20.02 -1.12 12.12
N ARG A 12 -20.53 -1.45 10.96
CA ARG A 12 -21.17 -0.51 10.02
C ARG A 12 -22.34 0.26 10.63
N LYS A 13 -23.12 -0.42 11.49
CA LYS A 13 -24.20 0.21 12.24
C LYS A 13 -23.66 1.21 13.25
N GLU A 14 -22.55 0.89 13.91
CA GLU A 14 -21.89 1.77 14.86
C GLU A 14 -21.35 3.03 14.17
N LEU A 15 -20.72 2.88 13.00
CA LEU A 15 -20.28 4.01 12.17
C LEU A 15 -21.45 4.93 11.79
N ALA A 16 -22.57 4.36 11.31
CA ALA A 16 -23.74 5.14 10.94
C ALA A 16 -24.39 5.84 12.17
N GLN A 17 -24.37 5.23 13.34
CA GLN A 17 -24.86 5.83 14.58
C GLN A 17 -23.95 6.97 15.07
N GLU A 18 -22.63 6.82 14.96
CA GLU A 18 -21.67 7.85 15.32
C GLU A 18 -21.84 9.10 14.44
N ILE A 19 -21.98 8.91 13.13
CA ILE A 19 -22.31 9.98 12.18
C ILE A 19 -23.63 10.66 12.59
N GLY A 20 -24.65 9.87 12.96
CA GLY A 20 -25.95 10.38 13.40
C GLY A 20 -25.84 11.23 14.67
N THR A 21 -25.06 10.78 15.63
CA THR A 21 -24.81 11.49 16.89
C THR A 21 -24.12 12.84 16.64
N TRP A 22 -23.09 12.85 15.80
CA TRP A 22 -22.35 14.06 15.46
C TRP A 22 -23.17 15.06 14.66
N LEU A 23 -23.93 14.60 13.66
CA LEU A 23 -24.79 15.44 12.84
C LEU A 23 -26.10 15.85 13.54
N GLY A 24 -26.44 15.25 14.67
CA GLY A 24 -27.74 15.43 15.31
C GLY A 24 -28.94 14.94 14.47
N CYS A 25 -28.71 13.93 13.61
CA CYS A 25 -29.67 13.39 12.67
C CYS A 25 -30.01 11.92 12.98
N GLU A 26 -31.26 11.52 12.66
CA GLU A 26 -31.65 10.11 12.77
C GLU A 26 -30.98 9.23 11.69
N THR A 27 -30.49 8.07 12.11
CA THR A 27 -29.93 7.05 11.22
C THR A 27 -31.06 6.20 10.64
N LYS A 28 -31.24 6.26 9.32
CA LYS A 28 -32.28 5.51 8.62
C LYS A 28 -31.69 4.35 7.80
N TYR A 29 -32.09 3.12 8.13
CA TYR A 29 -31.76 1.96 7.31
C TYR A 29 -32.66 1.88 6.07
N LEU A 30 -32.08 1.78 4.88
CA LEU A 30 -32.78 1.84 3.60
C LEU A 30 -33.29 0.45 3.12
N GLY A 31 -32.88 -0.64 3.77
CA GLY A 31 -33.31 -1.99 3.41
C GLY A 31 -32.72 -2.51 2.09
N VAL A 32 -33.25 -3.67 1.67
CA VAL A 32 -32.86 -4.34 0.42
C VAL A 32 -33.44 -3.56 -0.80
N PRO A 33 -32.69 -3.36 -1.91
CA PRO A 33 -31.41 -4.02 -2.24
C PRO A 33 -30.15 -3.27 -1.76
N SER A 34 -30.22 -2.00 -1.38
CA SER A 34 -29.04 -1.18 -1.07
C SER A 34 -28.36 -1.58 0.24
N CYS A 35 -29.16 -2.06 1.22
CA CYS A 35 -28.70 -2.36 2.57
C CYS A 35 -27.86 -1.24 3.21
N ALA A 36 -28.09 0.01 2.81
CA ALA A 36 -27.36 1.19 3.23
C ALA A 36 -28.01 1.88 4.42
N TYR A 37 -27.22 2.64 5.16
CA TYR A 37 -27.70 3.57 6.18
C TYR A 37 -27.60 5.00 5.63
N ARG A 38 -28.68 5.77 5.72
CA ARG A 38 -28.70 7.19 5.41
C ARG A 38 -28.74 8.02 6.69
N VAL A 39 -27.87 9.02 6.78
CA VAL A 39 -27.75 9.88 7.93
C VAL A 39 -27.53 11.33 7.45
N GLY A 40 -28.57 12.12 7.45
CA GLY A 40 -28.52 13.49 6.90
C GLY A 40 -28.07 13.49 5.44
N PHE A 41 -26.95 14.15 5.16
CA PHE A 41 -26.29 14.22 3.84
C PHE A 41 -25.34 13.05 3.55
N ALA A 42 -25.17 12.15 4.51
CA ALA A 42 -24.25 11.03 4.43
C ALA A 42 -24.97 9.69 4.18
N THR A 43 -24.31 8.78 3.48
CA THR A 43 -24.80 7.41 3.26
C THR A 43 -23.65 6.42 3.50
N VAL A 44 -23.91 5.38 4.28
CA VAL A 44 -22.97 4.27 4.52
C VAL A 44 -23.55 3.03 3.84
N ASP A 45 -22.86 2.50 2.83
CA ASP A 45 -23.33 1.34 2.07
C ASP A 45 -23.08 0.00 2.79
N LYS A 46 -23.43 -1.12 2.10
CA LYS A 46 -23.27 -2.48 2.63
C LYS A 46 -21.80 -2.87 2.86
N ASP A 47 -20.87 -2.25 2.16
CA ASP A 47 -19.44 -2.55 2.18
C ASP A 47 -18.66 -1.62 3.14
N GLY A 48 -19.36 -0.65 3.76
CA GLY A 48 -18.78 0.32 4.69
C GLY A 48 -18.29 1.60 4.02
N ASN A 49 -18.62 1.79 2.73
CA ASN A 49 -18.27 3.03 2.04
C ASN A 49 -19.15 4.18 2.55
N PHE A 50 -18.51 5.25 2.96
CA PHE A 50 -19.12 6.51 3.31
C PHE A 50 -19.18 7.42 2.09
N THR A 51 -20.36 7.80 1.68
CA THR A 51 -20.59 8.73 0.57
C THR A 51 -21.35 9.96 1.06
N VAL A 52 -20.98 11.11 0.53
CA VAL A 52 -21.54 12.41 0.89
C VAL A 52 -22.29 12.99 -0.31
N ASP A 53 -23.47 13.55 -0.10
CA ASP A 53 -24.20 14.29 -1.12
C ASP A 53 -23.41 15.54 -1.55
N SER A 54 -23.46 15.88 -2.84
CA SER A 54 -22.74 17.02 -3.42
C SER A 54 -23.17 18.40 -2.86
N ALA A 55 -24.24 18.43 -2.08
CA ALA A 55 -24.77 19.64 -1.44
C ALA A 55 -24.20 19.86 -0.03
N ALA A 56 -23.35 18.94 0.49
CA ALA A 56 -22.75 19.09 1.81
C ALA A 56 -21.60 20.09 1.77
N ASP A 57 -21.50 20.90 2.82
CA ASP A 57 -20.42 21.84 3.01
C ASP A 57 -19.10 21.10 3.29
N GLU A 58 -18.03 21.46 2.57
CA GLU A 58 -16.74 20.79 2.59
C GLU A 58 -16.11 20.83 3.99
N GLU A 59 -16.19 21.98 4.69
CA GLU A 59 -15.67 22.15 6.04
C GLU A 59 -16.40 21.25 7.05
N THR A 60 -17.71 21.09 6.89
CA THR A 60 -18.51 20.19 7.76
C THR A 60 -18.15 18.73 7.52
N VAL A 61 -17.84 18.34 6.28
CA VAL A 61 -17.43 17.00 5.92
C VAL A 61 -16.04 16.67 6.48
N GLU A 62 -15.10 17.60 6.37
CA GLU A 62 -13.74 17.42 6.95
C GLU A 62 -13.79 17.24 8.47
N ARG A 63 -14.53 18.05 9.18
CA ARG A 63 -14.72 17.93 10.64
C ARG A 63 -15.40 16.62 11.05
N LEU A 64 -16.35 16.14 10.25
CA LEU A 64 -16.98 14.84 10.49
C LEU A 64 -15.96 13.70 10.32
N ILE A 65 -15.13 13.76 9.29
CA ILE A 65 -14.09 12.77 9.03
C ILE A 65 -13.09 12.74 10.19
N GLU A 66 -12.62 13.91 10.64
CA GLU A 66 -11.70 14.05 11.78
C GLU A 66 -12.30 13.45 13.06
N HIS A 67 -13.59 13.73 13.32
CA HIS A 67 -14.31 13.15 14.46
C HIS A 67 -14.39 11.62 14.38
N LEU A 68 -14.61 11.04 13.18
CA LEU A 68 -14.68 9.60 13.00
C LEU A 68 -13.31 8.92 13.23
N TYR A 69 -12.21 9.57 12.88
CA TYR A 69 -10.86 9.10 13.23
C TYR A 69 -10.64 9.11 14.74
N ASP A 70 -11.04 10.19 15.43
CA ASP A 70 -10.94 10.30 16.89
C ASP A 70 -11.81 9.24 17.60
N ALA A 71 -12.95 8.87 17.01
CA ALA A 71 -13.82 7.81 17.48
C ALA A 71 -13.28 6.39 17.19
N GLY A 72 -12.12 6.27 16.51
CA GLY A 72 -11.42 5.01 16.24
C GLY A 72 -11.92 4.27 15.00
N PHE A 73 -12.58 4.97 14.08
CA PHE A 73 -12.88 4.44 12.75
C PHE A 73 -11.70 4.72 11.81
N GLU A 74 -11.03 3.68 11.37
CA GLU A 74 -9.96 3.78 10.38
C GLU A 74 -10.57 3.71 8.97
N SER A 75 -10.24 4.67 8.10
CA SER A 75 -10.59 4.55 6.69
C SER A 75 -9.52 3.75 5.94
N ASP A 76 -9.94 2.94 4.98
CA ASP A 76 -9.03 2.32 4.00
C ASP A 76 -8.39 3.41 3.10
N ASP A 77 -9.03 4.57 3.04
CA ASP A 77 -8.51 5.79 2.44
C ASP A 77 -7.53 6.53 3.37
N GLY A 78 -7.02 5.86 4.39
CA GLY A 78 -5.97 6.35 5.23
C GLY A 78 -4.84 6.90 4.37
N ASP A 79 -4.88 8.22 4.18
CA ASP A 79 -3.96 8.98 3.34
C ASP A 79 -4.25 8.92 1.81
N ASN A 80 -5.54 8.98 1.43
CA ASN A 80 -5.93 9.42 0.10
C ASN A 80 -6.07 10.95 0.03
N THR A 81 -5.17 11.70 0.63
CA THR A 81 -4.60 12.79 -0.12
C THR A 81 -4.11 12.11 -1.40
N GLU A 82 -4.57 12.52 -2.58
CA GLU A 82 -3.83 12.34 -3.82
C GLU A 82 -2.47 13.04 -3.62
N GLU A 83 -1.64 12.51 -2.74
CA GLU A 83 -0.22 12.78 -2.78
C GLU A 83 0.16 12.36 -4.19
N SER A 84 0.44 13.34 -5.03
CA SER A 84 0.86 13.11 -6.39
C SER A 84 2.06 12.16 -6.32
N ARG A 85 1.81 10.87 -6.51
CA ARG A 85 2.84 9.83 -6.42
C ARG A 85 3.62 9.81 -7.72
N ILE A 86 4.91 9.67 -7.62
CA ILE A 86 5.74 9.48 -8.80
C ILE A 86 5.46 8.07 -9.32
N CYS A 87 5.00 8.02 -10.56
CA CYS A 87 4.72 6.78 -11.25
C CYS A 87 5.87 6.42 -12.20
N VAL A 88 6.50 5.29 -11.95
CA VAL A 88 7.37 4.66 -12.96
C VAL A 88 6.50 3.78 -13.84
N SER A 89 6.68 3.87 -15.16
CA SER A 89 5.89 3.11 -16.11
C SER A 89 6.78 2.30 -17.06
N VAL A 90 6.34 1.08 -17.36
CA VAL A 90 7.00 0.16 -18.29
C VAL A 90 6.06 -0.09 -19.47
N PRO A 91 6.54 -0.06 -20.73
CA PRO A 91 5.73 -0.39 -21.88
C PRO A 91 5.08 -1.78 -21.76
N GLU A 92 3.79 -1.89 -22.10
CA GLU A 92 3.01 -3.12 -21.97
C GLU A 92 3.61 -4.30 -22.76
N ASN A 93 4.23 -4.01 -23.90
CA ASN A 93 4.89 -5.04 -24.73
C ASN A 93 6.07 -5.73 -24.02
N LEU A 94 6.67 -5.09 -23.02
CA LEU A 94 7.73 -5.68 -22.20
C LEU A 94 7.19 -6.53 -21.04
N LEU A 95 5.88 -6.48 -20.77
CA LEU A 95 5.24 -7.23 -19.69
C LEU A 95 3.98 -7.95 -20.22
N PRO A 96 4.14 -9.08 -20.91
CA PRO A 96 3.00 -9.88 -21.41
C PRO A 96 2.13 -10.38 -20.22
N PRO A 97 0.86 -10.77 -20.46
CA PRO A 97 -0.10 -11.13 -19.39
C PRO A 97 0.43 -12.14 -18.37
N ALA A 98 1.11 -13.18 -18.82
CA ALA A 98 1.70 -14.19 -17.91
C ALA A 98 2.80 -13.61 -17.02
N ALA A 99 3.59 -12.65 -17.53
CA ALA A 99 4.61 -11.95 -16.75
C ALA A 99 3.96 -10.98 -15.74
N GLU A 100 2.85 -10.36 -16.10
CA GLU A 100 2.10 -9.51 -15.18
C GLU A 100 1.48 -10.32 -14.03
N GLU A 101 0.94 -11.50 -14.29
CA GLU A 101 0.47 -12.41 -13.24
C GLU A 101 1.60 -12.79 -12.28
N ASN A 102 2.78 -13.12 -12.80
CA ASN A 102 3.96 -13.39 -12.00
C ASN A 102 4.38 -12.16 -11.18
N LEU A 103 4.35 -10.98 -11.77
CA LEU A 103 4.67 -9.72 -11.11
C LEU A 103 3.72 -9.43 -9.95
N ARG A 104 2.41 -9.58 -10.16
CA ARG A 104 1.39 -9.44 -9.12
C ARG A 104 1.59 -10.47 -7.99
N ALA A 105 1.92 -11.70 -8.33
CA ALA A 105 2.24 -12.74 -7.35
C ALA A 105 3.51 -12.40 -6.53
N ILE A 106 4.56 -11.86 -7.17
CA ILE A 106 5.77 -11.38 -6.48
C ILE A 106 5.41 -10.23 -5.54
N ALA A 107 4.70 -9.21 -6.04
CA ALA A 107 4.29 -8.05 -5.26
C ALA A 107 3.43 -8.46 -4.03
N THR A 108 2.48 -9.37 -4.22
CA THR A 108 1.66 -9.93 -3.14
C THR A 108 2.51 -10.68 -2.11
N SER A 109 3.42 -11.57 -2.57
CA SER A 109 4.27 -12.35 -1.67
C SER A 109 5.25 -11.51 -0.86
N LYS A 110 5.60 -10.32 -1.33
CA LYS A 110 6.53 -9.36 -0.73
C LYS A 110 5.84 -8.06 -0.30
N CYS A 111 4.51 -8.05 -0.22
CA CYS A 111 3.71 -6.85 0.01
C CYS A 111 4.20 -6.05 1.23
N GLY A 112 4.30 -6.66 2.40
CA GLY A 112 4.76 -5.99 3.62
C GLY A 112 6.19 -5.44 3.50
N LEU A 113 7.07 -6.17 2.78
CA LEU A 113 8.45 -5.76 2.57
C LEU A 113 8.54 -4.53 1.65
N PHE A 114 7.80 -4.51 0.55
CA PHE A 114 7.80 -3.39 -0.40
C PHE A 114 7.10 -2.17 0.19
N LYS A 115 5.97 -2.36 0.88
CA LYS A 115 5.28 -1.27 1.60
C LYS A 115 6.24 -0.57 2.58
N ALA A 116 6.93 -1.33 3.40
CA ALA A 116 7.90 -0.80 4.36
C ALA A 116 9.11 -0.13 3.67
N ALA A 117 9.62 -0.70 2.57
CA ALA A 117 10.77 -0.16 1.85
C ALA A 117 10.47 1.19 1.18
N PHE A 118 9.28 1.32 0.58
CA PHE A 118 8.86 2.52 -0.16
C PHE A 118 8.06 3.51 0.68
N GLY A 119 7.66 3.14 1.90
CA GLY A 119 6.85 4.00 2.78
C GLY A 119 5.44 4.22 2.23
N VAL A 120 4.83 3.19 1.65
CA VAL A 120 3.49 3.26 1.03
C VAL A 120 2.54 2.24 1.63
N ASN A 121 1.26 2.57 1.69
CA ASN A 121 0.23 1.70 2.24
C ASN A 121 -0.32 0.70 1.21
N THR A 122 -0.24 1.04 -0.08
CA THR A 122 -0.74 0.23 -1.19
C THR A 122 0.32 0.06 -2.28
N LEU A 123 0.20 -1.01 -3.07
CA LEU A 123 1.09 -1.30 -4.20
C LEU A 123 0.27 -1.54 -5.47
N PRO A 124 -0.45 -0.52 -5.95
CA PRO A 124 -1.26 -0.66 -7.15
C PRO A 124 -0.38 -0.90 -8.38
N ILE A 125 -0.84 -1.77 -9.27
CA ILE A 125 -0.25 -2.02 -10.59
C ILE A 125 -1.35 -1.74 -11.59
N GLU A 126 -1.20 -0.64 -12.33
CA GLU A 126 -2.24 -0.10 -13.20
C GLU A 126 -1.83 -0.21 -14.66
N ARG A 127 -2.83 -0.39 -15.54
CA ARG A 127 -2.62 -0.26 -16.99
C ARG A 127 -3.23 1.05 -17.45
N LYS A 128 -2.41 1.88 -18.07
CA LYS A 128 -2.83 3.16 -18.62
C LYS A 128 -2.02 3.48 -19.88
N ASP A 129 -2.72 3.86 -20.94
CA ASP A 129 -2.11 4.32 -22.21
C ASP A 129 -1.05 3.36 -22.79
N GLY A 130 -1.31 2.03 -22.76
CA GLY A 130 -0.39 1.02 -23.26
C GLY A 130 0.87 0.81 -22.40
N LYS A 131 0.82 1.26 -21.16
CA LYS A 131 1.89 1.12 -20.16
C LYS A 131 1.38 0.47 -18.89
N VAL A 132 2.26 -0.22 -18.19
CA VAL A 132 2.05 -0.70 -16.83
C VAL A 132 2.71 0.27 -15.87
N CYS A 133 1.92 0.84 -14.96
CA CYS A 133 2.27 1.93 -14.08
C CYS A 133 2.43 1.46 -12.63
N PHE A 134 3.45 1.99 -11.94
CA PHE A 134 3.81 1.68 -10.56
C PHE A 134 3.89 2.98 -9.74
N PRO A 135 2.76 3.48 -9.20
CA PRO A 135 2.74 4.70 -8.39
C PRO A 135 3.14 4.39 -6.93
N TRP A 136 4.32 3.78 -6.72
CA TRP A 136 4.78 3.33 -5.41
C TRP A 136 5.80 4.27 -4.78
N LEU A 137 6.10 5.40 -5.41
CA LEU A 137 7.09 6.34 -4.92
C LEU A 137 6.42 7.65 -4.52
N ARG A 138 6.85 8.22 -3.41
CA ARG A 138 6.33 9.48 -2.88
C ARG A 138 6.71 10.64 -3.79
N SER A 139 5.90 11.69 -3.81
CA SER A 139 6.12 12.89 -4.63
C SER A 139 7.38 13.68 -4.26
N ASP A 140 7.81 13.60 -3.01
CA ASP A 140 8.99 14.27 -2.47
C ASP A 140 10.29 13.48 -2.67
N ALA A 141 10.26 12.39 -3.44
CA ALA A 141 11.43 11.56 -3.68
C ALA A 141 12.52 12.29 -4.45
N SER A 142 13.75 12.13 -3.99
CA SER A 142 14.92 12.70 -4.65
C SER A 142 15.21 12.07 -6.02
N PRO A 143 15.95 12.74 -6.90
CA PRO A 143 16.34 12.18 -8.19
C PRO A 143 17.10 10.84 -8.08
N GLU A 144 17.86 10.65 -6.99
CA GLU A 144 18.56 9.40 -6.69
C GLU A 144 17.60 8.28 -6.35
N GLU A 145 16.56 8.57 -5.56
CA GLU A 145 15.50 7.64 -5.20
C GLU A 145 14.67 7.23 -6.42
N ILE A 146 14.34 8.18 -7.28
CA ILE A 146 13.62 7.90 -8.54
C ILE A 146 14.46 6.94 -9.41
N ARG A 147 15.75 7.20 -9.58
CA ARG A 147 16.65 6.31 -10.35
C ARG A 147 16.81 4.93 -9.72
N ALA A 148 16.88 4.86 -8.39
CA ALA A 148 16.97 3.59 -7.66
C ALA A 148 15.68 2.77 -7.82
N PHE A 149 14.55 3.45 -7.76
CA PHE A 149 13.24 2.83 -7.93
C PHE A 149 12.99 2.38 -9.38
N ASP A 150 13.34 3.19 -10.36
CA ASP A 150 13.25 2.83 -11.78
C ASP A 150 14.04 1.54 -12.07
N ARG A 151 15.29 1.47 -11.62
CA ARG A 151 16.11 0.25 -11.74
C ARG A 151 15.47 -0.94 -11.05
N PHE A 152 14.87 -0.71 -9.87
CA PHE A 152 14.18 -1.77 -9.14
C PHE A 152 12.97 -2.29 -9.91
N ILE A 153 12.12 -1.43 -10.46
CA ILE A 153 10.95 -1.82 -11.25
C ILE A 153 11.37 -2.55 -12.52
N CYS A 154 12.37 -2.07 -13.24
CA CYS A 154 12.89 -2.75 -14.43
C CYS A 154 13.37 -4.17 -14.11
N ALA A 155 14.18 -4.35 -13.06
CA ALA A 155 14.68 -5.65 -12.64
C ALA A 155 13.55 -6.58 -12.13
N LEU A 156 12.55 -6.02 -11.46
CA LEU A 156 11.37 -6.75 -10.98
C LEU A 156 10.53 -7.26 -12.17
N CYS A 157 10.30 -6.44 -13.18
CA CYS A 157 9.62 -6.83 -14.41
C CYS A 157 10.40 -7.91 -15.19
N GLU A 158 11.71 -7.79 -15.24
CA GLU A 158 12.58 -8.79 -15.88
C GLU A 158 12.52 -10.14 -15.13
N MET A 159 12.58 -10.13 -13.80
CA MET A 159 12.40 -11.33 -12.98
C MET A 159 11.03 -11.97 -13.23
N ALA A 160 9.95 -11.18 -13.29
CA ALA A 160 8.61 -11.66 -13.53
C ALA A 160 8.45 -12.29 -14.92
N ARG A 161 9.09 -11.71 -15.93
CA ARG A 161 9.11 -12.21 -17.33
C ARG A 161 9.87 -13.54 -17.46
N ASN A 162 10.98 -13.67 -16.74
CA ASN A 162 11.82 -14.87 -16.79
C ASN A 162 11.29 -16.00 -15.88
N ALA A 163 10.38 -15.70 -14.96
CA ALA A 163 9.81 -16.69 -14.05
C ALA A 163 8.78 -17.57 -14.77
N LYS A 164 8.94 -18.89 -14.71
CA LYS A 164 7.94 -19.84 -15.23
C LYS A 164 6.66 -19.86 -14.40
N ARG A 165 6.77 -19.75 -13.09
CA ARG A 165 5.66 -19.71 -12.14
C ARG A 165 6.12 -19.06 -10.85
N VAL A 166 5.26 -18.22 -10.27
CA VAL A 166 5.47 -17.60 -8.97
C VAL A 166 4.34 -17.99 -8.03
N THR A 167 4.70 -18.28 -6.78
CA THR A 167 3.72 -18.55 -5.72
C THR A 167 3.58 -17.31 -4.84
N ALA A 168 2.35 -16.83 -4.67
CA ALA A 168 2.02 -15.66 -3.85
C ALA A 168 2.03 -15.93 -2.33
N LYS A 169 2.85 -16.90 -1.87
CA LYS A 169 2.93 -17.23 -0.45
C LYS A 169 3.70 -16.15 0.31
N VAL A 170 3.05 -15.51 1.26
CA VAL A 170 3.68 -14.56 2.18
C VAL A 170 4.49 -15.33 3.22
N HIS A 171 5.74 -14.95 3.41
CA HIS A 171 6.60 -15.48 4.47
C HIS A 171 6.83 -14.38 5.49
N PRO A 172 6.57 -14.63 6.79
CA PRO A 172 6.95 -13.70 7.83
C PRO A 172 8.46 -13.49 7.82
N ASN A 173 8.90 -12.25 7.94
CA ASN A 173 10.31 -11.89 7.96
C ASN A 173 10.62 -11.20 9.28
N ASP A 174 11.43 -11.83 10.13
CA ASP A 174 11.88 -11.27 11.40
C ASP A 174 12.85 -10.08 11.17
N ASN A 175 13.51 -10.05 10.02
CA ASN A 175 14.44 -8.99 9.63
C ASN A 175 14.17 -8.53 8.19
N ALA A 176 13.36 -7.48 8.07
CA ALA A 176 12.93 -6.92 6.79
C ALA A 176 14.13 -6.42 5.96
N LYS A 177 15.12 -5.79 6.59
CA LYS A 177 16.31 -5.25 5.91
C LYS A 177 17.17 -6.35 5.28
N TYR A 178 17.37 -7.46 6.00
CA TYR A 178 18.07 -8.62 5.48
C TYR A 178 17.29 -9.28 4.34
N ALA A 179 15.97 -9.46 4.52
CA ALA A 179 15.10 -10.05 3.50
C ALA A 179 15.11 -9.24 2.20
N MET A 180 15.04 -7.91 2.29
CA MET A 180 15.10 -7.02 1.12
C MET A 180 16.47 -7.08 0.46
N ARG A 181 17.57 -7.09 1.24
CA ARG A 181 18.91 -7.25 0.67
C ARG A 181 19.04 -8.56 -0.13
N CYS A 182 18.57 -9.67 0.44
CA CYS A 182 18.60 -10.96 -0.26
C CYS A 182 17.76 -10.91 -1.56
N PHE A 183 16.64 -10.22 -1.53
CA PHE A 183 15.79 -10.05 -2.70
C PHE A 183 16.47 -9.18 -3.77
N LEU A 184 17.10 -8.07 -3.40
CA LEU A 184 17.86 -7.24 -4.32
C LEU A 184 19.01 -7.99 -4.99
N LEU A 185 19.72 -8.86 -4.25
CA LEU A 185 20.77 -9.70 -4.85
C LEU A 185 20.19 -10.67 -5.88
N ARG A 186 18.98 -11.21 -5.67
CA ARG A 186 18.28 -12.06 -6.65
C ARG A 186 17.85 -11.28 -7.88
N LEU A 187 17.57 -9.99 -7.75
CA LEU A 187 17.27 -9.07 -8.87
C LEU A 187 18.53 -8.65 -9.65
N GLY A 188 19.72 -9.11 -9.23
CA GLY A 188 20.98 -8.76 -9.91
C GLY A 188 21.65 -7.48 -9.39
N PHE A 189 21.19 -6.90 -8.28
CA PHE A 189 21.84 -5.73 -7.67
C PHE A 189 23.13 -6.16 -6.95
N ILE A 190 24.12 -6.61 -7.70
CA ILE A 190 25.41 -7.14 -7.22
C ILE A 190 26.51 -6.17 -7.64
N GLY A 191 27.60 -6.10 -6.85
CA GLY A 191 28.75 -5.25 -7.14
C GLY A 191 28.67 -3.84 -6.56
N GLU A 192 29.73 -3.08 -6.78
CA GLU A 192 29.92 -1.72 -6.25
C GLU A 192 28.99 -0.71 -6.95
N GLU A 193 28.71 -0.91 -8.23
CA GLU A 193 27.83 -0.05 -9.04
C GLU A 193 26.39 0.06 -8.48
N TYR A 194 25.92 -0.98 -7.77
CA TYR A 194 24.59 -0.99 -7.14
C TYR A 194 24.64 -0.64 -5.65
N LYS A 195 25.77 -0.28 -5.09
CA LYS A 195 25.92 -0.01 -3.65
C LYS A 195 24.98 1.10 -3.18
N GLU A 196 24.98 2.24 -3.88
CA GLU A 196 24.11 3.37 -3.54
C GLU A 196 22.64 3.02 -3.76
N THR A 197 22.30 2.34 -4.85
CA THR A 197 20.94 1.86 -5.11
C THR A 197 20.44 0.96 -3.98
N ARG A 198 21.25 -0.02 -3.54
CA ARG A 198 20.89 -0.89 -2.40
C ARG A 198 20.75 -0.09 -1.11
N LYS A 199 21.61 0.88 -0.84
CA LYS A 199 21.54 1.75 0.35
C LYS A 199 20.23 2.53 0.40
N ILE A 200 19.81 3.10 -0.73
CA ILE A 200 18.54 3.83 -0.87
C ILE A 200 17.36 2.89 -0.61
N LEU A 201 17.30 1.76 -1.30
CA LEU A 201 16.17 0.82 -1.20
C LEU A 201 16.08 0.09 0.16
N LEU A 202 17.14 0.13 0.98
CA LEU A 202 17.18 -0.46 2.32
C LEU A 202 17.00 0.58 3.44
N ARG A 203 16.93 1.86 3.13
CA ARG A 203 16.98 2.94 4.11
C ARG A 203 15.84 2.89 5.11
N ASN A 204 14.61 2.70 4.63
CA ASN A 204 13.39 2.73 5.43
C ASN A 204 13.13 1.43 6.20
N LEU A 205 13.97 0.41 6.02
CA LEU A 205 13.76 -0.89 6.63
C LEU A 205 14.52 -1.02 7.95
N ALA A 206 13.83 -1.51 8.98
CA ALA A 206 14.43 -1.82 10.27
C ALA A 206 15.25 -3.11 10.23
N GLY A 207 16.21 -3.23 11.14
CA GLY A 207 17.04 -4.40 11.32
C GLY A 207 18.44 -4.29 10.70
N SER A 208 19.17 -5.41 10.71
CA SER A 208 20.52 -5.51 10.15
C SER A 208 20.50 -6.10 8.74
N SER A 209 21.25 -5.52 7.82
CA SER A 209 21.43 -6.10 6.48
C SER A 209 22.42 -7.28 6.47
N ALA A 210 23.18 -7.49 7.54
CA ALA A 210 24.24 -8.50 7.63
C ALA A 210 23.77 -9.85 8.21
N PHE A 211 22.83 -9.81 9.16
CA PHE A 211 22.43 -11.01 9.90
C PHE A 211 20.94 -11.30 9.74
N ARG A 212 20.59 -12.57 9.53
CA ARG A 212 19.20 -13.02 9.38
C ARG A 212 18.38 -12.80 10.65
N SER A 213 18.95 -13.05 11.82
CA SER A 213 18.31 -12.91 13.15
C SER A 213 18.31 -11.47 13.70
N GLY A 214 18.88 -10.50 12.98
CA GLY A 214 18.97 -9.11 13.46
C GLY A 214 20.02 -8.87 14.55
N GLN A 215 20.52 -9.88 15.20
CA GLN A 215 21.56 -9.81 16.23
C GLN A 215 22.83 -10.54 15.79
N ARG A 216 23.98 -9.99 16.17
CA ARG A 216 25.26 -10.68 16.08
C ARG A 216 25.26 -11.72 17.22
N SER A 217 25.35 -13.03 16.88
CA SER A 217 25.63 -14.03 17.92
C SER A 217 26.95 -13.68 18.56
N GLU A 218 26.94 -13.31 19.83
CA GLU A 218 28.15 -13.26 20.63
C GLU A 218 28.69 -14.69 20.70
N VAL A 219 29.81 -14.92 20.05
CA VAL A 219 30.58 -16.14 20.25
C VAL A 219 31.18 -15.99 21.64
N GLU A 220 30.64 -16.73 22.60
CA GLU A 220 31.32 -16.92 23.87
C GLU A 220 32.69 -17.50 23.57
N VAL A 221 33.71 -16.69 23.75
CA VAL A 221 35.09 -17.14 23.81
C VAL A 221 35.22 -17.80 25.20
N CYS A 222 35.08 -19.11 25.26
CA CYS A 222 35.52 -19.88 26.43
C CYS A 222 37.05 -19.77 26.51
N GLU A 223 37.53 -19.13 27.55
CA GLU A 223 38.92 -19.27 28.05
C GLU A 223 39.15 -20.65 28.63
#